data_35e5db1ff4b48c1cdcaaa697a6e4928c
#
_entry.id   35e5db1ff4b48c1cdcaaa697a6e4928c
#
_cell.length_a   1.000
_cell.length_b   1.000
_cell.length_c   1.000
_cell.angle_alpha   90.00
_cell.angle_beta   90.00
_cell.angle_gamma   90.00
#
_symmetry.space_group_name_H-M   'P 1'
#
loop_
_entity.id
_entity.type
_entity.pdbx_description
1 polymer ?
#
loop_
_entity_poly.entity_id
_entity_poly.type
_entity_poly.pdbx_seq_one_letter_code
_entity_poly.pdbx_strand_id
1 'polypeptide(L)'
;MRFSGKRELIKSVQRELGILADGLDGPVTWKTIYDQVKGESEKPSSSSIAEDMVNLAKSEIGVSEIDGTNCGPRVDEYKAATWLDPDKGWPWCAAFICWLVREAIENKDVDFKRPQTAGAWDFENWARKQEGKGVALYKPVGEILNRQDNDRPYIRKGDIVVFRFSHIGLAIGEPMSNGHVATIEGNTNGAGSREGGSVLEKSRRVSSIRSVIRIS
;
A
#
# COMPACT_ATOMS: atom_id res chain seq x y z
N MET A 1 16.97 39.06 5.45
CA MET A 1 17.68 38.41 6.57
C MET A 1 16.97 37.14 7.09
N ARG A 2 16.53 36.20 6.24
CA ARG A 2 15.82 34.97 6.70
C ARG A 2 16.46 33.65 6.28
N PHE A 3 17.60 33.67 5.56
CA PHE A 3 18.22 32.42 5.05
C PHE A 3 19.44 31.95 5.84
N SER A 4 20.05 32.75 6.72
CA SER A 4 21.23 32.35 7.47
C SER A 4 20.92 31.32 8.56
N GLY A 5 19.80 31.44 9.23
CA GLY A 5 19.42 30.52 10.31
C GLY A 5 19.11 29.09 9.86
N LYS A 6 18.44 28.92 8.70
CA LYS A 6 18.14 27.58 8.16
C LYS A 6 19.43 26.85 7.78
N ARG A 7 20.37 27.54 7.13
CA ARG A 7 21.64 26.95 6.71
C ARG A 7 22.53 26.53 7.88
N GLU A 8 22.59 27.31 8.94
CA GLU A 8 23.34 26.97 10.15
C GLU A 8 22.68 25.79 10.90
N LEU A 9 21.38 25.71 10.94
CA LEU A 9 20.66 24.56 11.50
C LEU A 9 20.98 23.28 10.72
N ILE A 10 20.96 23.33 9.39
CA ILE A 10 21.32 22.18 8.53
C ILE A 10 22.77 21.76 8.81
N LYS A 11 23.71 22.69 8.88
CA LYS A 11 25.11 22.38 9.22
C LYS A 11 25.26 21.76 10.61
N SER A 12 24.47 22.19 11.59
CA SER A 12 24.47 21.58 12.92
C SER A 12 24.05 20.11 12.85
N VAL A 13 22.94 19.84 12.18
CA VAL A 13 22.45 18.47 11.97
C VAL A 13 23.49 17.63 11.20
N GLN A 14 24.09 18.16 10.15
CA GLN A 14 25.11 17.45 9.36
C GLN A 14 26.36 17.11 10.21
N ARG A 15 26.78 17.99 11.14
CA ARG A 15 27.89 17.70 12.06
C ARG A 15 27.53 16.56 13.03
N GLU A 16 26.31 16.57 13.57
CA GLU A 16 25.82 15.48 14.44
C GLU A 16 25.74 14.15 13.70
N LEU A 17 25.38 14.19 12.42
CA LEU A 17 25.32 13.02 11.53
C LEU A 17 26.72 12.56 11.05
N GLY A 18 27.79 13.28 11.35
CA GLY A 18 29.17 12.95 10.92
C GLY A 18 29.40 13.08 9.41
N ILE A 19 28.62 13.88 8.71
CA ILE A 19 28.74 14.14 7.27
C ILE A 19 29.24 15.56 6.98
N LEU A 20 29.59 15.84 5.70
CA LEU A 20 30.06 17.17 5.29
C LEU A 20 29.01 18.24 5.63
N ALA A 21 29.39 19.21 6.46
CA ALA A 21 28.52 20.28 6.92
C ALA A 21 28.52 21.47 5.93
N ASP A 22 27.98 21.26 4.74
CA ASP A 22 27.86 22.27 3.67
C ASP A 22 26.64 23.19 3.83
N GLY A 23 25.71 22.80 4.69
CA GLY A 23 24.46 23.54 4.97
C GLY A 23 23.41 23.37 3.86
N LEU A 24 23.53 22.31 3.07
CA LEU A 24 22.55 21.95 2.02
C LEU A 24 21.71 20.77 2.49
N ASP A 25 20.41 20.86 2.36
CA ASP A 25 19.45 19.79 2.65
C ASP A 25 19.28 18.83 1.45
N GLY A 26 20.42 18.38 0.91
CA GLY A 26 20.48 17.50 -0.25
C GLY A 26 20.23 16.02 0.05
N PRO A 27 20.21 15.16 -0.99
CA PRO A 27 19.94 13.72 -0.87
C PRO A 27 20.83 13.00 0.15
N VAL A 28 22.10 13.39 0.27
CA VAL A 28 23.06 12.80 1.23
C VAL A 28 22.60 13.06 2.67
N THR A 29 22.23 14.29 3.00
CA THR A 29 21.75 14.68 4.34
C THR A 29 20.47 13.89 4.68
N TRP A 30 19.51 13.86 3.79
CA TRP A 30 18.25 13.14 4.01
C TRP A 30 18.45 11.63 4.09
N LYS A 31 19.30 11.07 3.24
CA LYS A 31 19.63 9.63 3.32
C LYS A 31 20.27 9.29 4.66
N THR A 32 21.22 10.08 5.14
CA THR A 32 21.88 9.80 6.42
C THR A 32 20.96 9.95 7.62
N ILE A 33 20.06 10.97 7.62
CA ILE A 33 19.00 11.10 8.63
C ILE A 33 18.13 9.85 8.62
N TYR A 34 17.68 9.43 7.44
CA TYR A 34 16.84 8.25 7.26
C TYR A 34 17.53 6.98 7.78
N ASP A 35 18.79 6.77 7.40
CA ASP A 35 19.56 5.60 7.79
C ASP A 35 19.82 5.56 9.33
N GLN A 36 20.04 6.71 9.98
CA GLN A 36 20.20 6.79 11.43
C GLN A 36 18.87 6.59 12.18
N VAL A 37 17.81 7.23 11.73
CA VAL A 37 16.47 7.02 12.32
C VAL A 37 16.03 5.56 12.16
N LYS A 38 16.36 4.92 11.03
CA LYS A 38 16.16 3.47 10.87
C LYS A 38 17.08 2.63 11.75
N GLY A 39 18.31 3.07 12.02
CA GLY A 39 19.27 2.34 12.85
C GLY A 39 18.94 2.38 14.37
N GLU A 40 18.22 3.40 14.81
CA GLU A 40 17.74 3.54 16.21
C GLU A 40 16.36 2.87 16.42
N SER A 41 15.57 2.67 15.36
CA SER A 41 14.41 1.81 15.44
C SER A 41 14.87 0.36 15.43
N GLU A 42 14.71 -0.31 16.56
CA GLU A 42 14.91 -1.73 16.87
C GLU A 42 15.20 -2.61 15.66
N LYS A 43 16.13 -3.61 15.81
CA LYS A 43 16.32 -4.72 14.85
C LYS A 43 14.99 -5.00 14.16
N PRO A 44 14.92 -5.09 12.84
CA PRO A 44 13.66 -5.33 12.16
C PRO A 44 13.03 -6.54 12.83
N SER A 45 11.97 -6.33 13.61
CA SER A 45 11.06 -7.41 13.89
C SER A 45 10.72 -7.92 12.49
N SER A 46 10.77 -9.21 12.28
CA SER A 46 10.46 -9.82 10.99
C SER A 46 8.95 -9.64 10.74
N SER A 47 8.53 -8.37 10.55
CA SER A 47 7.16 -8.04 10.21
C SER A 47 6.82 -8.75 8.91
N SER A 48 5.69 -9.39 8.88
CA SER A 48 5.22 -10.04 7.67
C SER A 48 4.91 -8.98 6.60
N ILE A 49 5.01 -9.35 5.33
CA ILE A 49 4.61 -8.46 4.21
C ILE A 49 3.19 -7.93 4.45
N ALA A 50 2.28 -8.76 4.96
CA ALA A 50 0.92 -8.40 5.29
C ALA A 50 0.83 -7.28 6.35
N GLU A 51 1.66 -7.33 7.38
CA GLU A 51 1.71 -6.28 8.41
C GLU A 51 2.26 -4.98 7.87
N ASP A 52 3.33 -5.04 7.08
CA ASP A 52 3.92 -3.86 6.47
C ASP A 52 2.94 -3.19 5.51
N MET A 53 2.26 -3.95 4.66
CA MET A 53 1.20 -3.43 3.79
C MET A 53 0.10 -2.72 4.58
N VAL A 54 -0.35 -3.30 5.69
CA VAL A 54 -1.40 -2.68 6.52
C VAL A 54 -0.91 -1.41 7.22
N ASN A 55 0.32 -1.40 7.72
CA ASN A 55 0.89 -0.22 8.37
C ASN A 55 1.09 0.93 7.35
N LEU A 56 1.61 0.63 6.17
CA LEU A 56 1.72 1.57 5.05
C LEU A 56 0.33 2.11 4.64
N ALA A 57 -0.65 1.23 4.44
CA ALA A 57 -1.99 1.65 4.05
C ALA A 57 -2.64 2.58 5.09
N LYS A 58 -2.44 2.32 6.38
CA LYS A 58 -2.93 3.18 7.46
C LYS A 58 -2.29 4.57 7.46
N SER A 59 -0.99 4.66 7.17
CA SER A 59 -0.30 5.96 7.09
C SER A 59 -0.76 6.83 5.91
N GLU A 60 -1.38 6.22 4.90
CA GLU A 60 -1.87 6.92 3.72
C GLU A 60 -3.35 7.36 3.83
N ILE A 61 -4.06 6.98 4.90
CA ILE A 61 -5.46 7.40 5.08
C ILE A 61 -5.56 8.92 5.10
N GLY A 62 -6.44 9.48 4.24
CA GLY A 62 -6.63 10.91 4.07
C GLY A 62 -5.84 11.52 2.91
N VAL A 63 -4.90 10.79 2.31
CA VAL A 63 -4.29 11.23 1.05
C VAL A 63 -5.39 11.38 0.00
N SER A 64 -5.36 12.49 -0.72
CA SER A 64 -6.35 12.82 -1.75
C SER A 64 -5.69 13.30 -3.02
N GLU A 65 -6.34 13.04 -4.14
CA GLU A 65 -6.00 13.65 -5.42
C GLU A 65 -6.31 15.15 -5.43
N ILE A 66 -5.80 15.86 -6.42
CA ILE A 66 -6.06 17.28 -6.61
C ILE A 66 -7.25 17.45 -7.56
N ASP A 67 -8.28 18.15 -7.08
CA ASP A 67 -9.42 18.64 -7.88
C ASP A 67 -10.14 17.55 -8.74
N GLY A 68 -10.20 16.32 -8.28
CA GLY A 68 -10.89 15.26 -9.01
C GLY A 68 -10.18 14.82 -10.30
N THR A 69 -8.86 15.05 -10.40
CA THR A 69 -8.10 14.83 -11.63
C THR A 69 -7.42 13.45 -11.70
N ASN A 70 -7.51 12.63 -10.66
CA ASN A 70 -6.71 11.42 -10.47
C ASN A 70 -5.19 11.72 -10.48
N CYS A 71 -4.78 12.92 -10.11
CA CYS A 71 -3.39 13.37 -10.06
C CYS A 71 -3.09 14.03 -8.71
N GLY A 72 -1.81 14.13 -8.41
CA GLY A 72 -1.29 14.79 -7.21
C GLY A 72 0.00 14.11 -6.77
N PRO A 73 0.91 14.81 -6.07
CA PRO A 73 2.26 14.32 -5.80
C PRO A 73 2.29 12.88 -5.23
N ARG A 74 1.40 12.59 -4.29
CA ARG A 74 1.34 11.24 -3.69
C ARG A 74 0.63 10.23 -4.57
N VAL A 75 -0.43 10.62 -5.26
CA VAL A 75 -1.16 9.76 -6.22
C VAL A 75 -0.26 9.38 -7.40
N ASP A 76 0.59 10.30 -7.85
CA ASP A 76 1.55 10.06 -8.94
C ASP A 76 2.62 9.04 -8.52
N GLU A 77 3.04 9.03 -7.24
CA GLU A 77 3.92 7.98 -6.69
C GLU A 77 3.24 6.60 -6.68
N TYR A 78 1.93 6.52 -6.40
CA TYR A 78 1.20 5.25 -6.52
C TYR A 78 1.17 4.77 -7.96
N LYS A 79 0.86 5.66 -8.93
CA LYS A 79 0.84 5.34 -10.36
C LYS A 79 2.22 4.90 -10.87
N ALA A 80 3.31 5.49 -10.37
CA ALA A 80 4.68 5.10 -10.70
C ALA A 80 5.04 3.66 -10.24
N ALA A 81 4.24 3.02 -9.38
CA ALA A 81 4.41 1.61 -9.06
C ALA A 81 3.85 0.66 -10.14
N THR A 82 3.15 1.19 -11.14
CA THR A 82 2.55 0.47 -12.26
C THR A 82 3.27 0.78 -13.59
N TRP A 83 2.68 0.34 -14.70
CA TRP A 83 3.09 0.74 -16.05
C TRP A 83 2.41 2.03 -16.54
N LEU A 84 1.52 2.63 -15.74
CA LEU A 84 0.85 3.89 -16.10
C LEU A 84 1.84 5.05 -16.15
N ASP A 85 1.53 5.98 -17.05
CA ASP A 85 2.14 7.31 -17.04
C ASP A 85 1.61 8.07 -15.80
N PRO A 86 2.48 8.39 -14.82
CA PRO A 86 2.03 8.99 -13.57
C PRO A 86 1.43 10.39 -13.74
N ASP A 87 1.79 11.11 -14.81
CA ASP A 87 1.31 12.47 -15.07
C ASP A 87 -0.11 12.51 -15.65
N LYS A 88 -0.72 11.34 -15.89
CA LYS A 88 -2.08 11.26 -16.46
C LYS A 88 -3.12 10.85 -15.43
N GLY A 89 -4.34 11.37 -15.61
CA GLY A 89 -5.49 11.18 -14.74
C GLY A 89 -6.12 9.77 -14.78
N TRP A 90 -5.31 8.73 -14.59
CA TRP A 90 -5.78 7.36 -14.52
C TRP A 90 -6.40 7.04 -13.16
N PRO A 91 -7.48 6.23 -13.11
CA PRO A 91 -7.94 5.64 -11.87
C PRO A 91 -6.81 4.88 -11.16
N TRP A 92 -6.65 5.07 -9.86
CA TRP A 92 -5.45 4.65 -9.15
C TRP A 92 -5.66 3.66 -8.00
N CYS A 93 -6.84 3.03 -7.88
CA CYS A 93 -7.07 2.02 -6.83
C CYS A 93 -6.09 0.84 -6.92
N ALA A 94 -5.84 0.32 -8.13
CA ALA A 94 -4.89 -0.76 -8.35
C ALA A 94 -3.43 -0.29 -8.19
N ALA A 95 -3.14 0.96 -8.57
CA ALA A 95 -1.83 1.57 -8.41
C ALA A 95 -1.46 1.72 -6.92
N PHE A 96 -2.41 2.10 -6.07
CA PHE A 96 -2.23 2.15 -4.63
C PHE A 96 -1.81 0.77 -4.06
N ILE A 97 -2.47 -0.31 -4.45
CA ILE A 97 -2.09 -1.66 -4.02
C ILE A 97 -0.71 -2.08 -4.59
N CYS A 98 -0.39 -1.73 -5.86
CA CYS A 98 0.95 -1.96 -6.41
C CYS A 98 2.04 -1.25 -5.61
N TRP A 99 1.76 -0.01 -5.20
CA TRP A 99 2.65 0.78 -4.35
C TRP A 99 2.83 0.12 -2.97
N LEU A 100 1.75 -0.28 -2.31
CA LEU A 100 1.83 -0.98 -1.01
C LEU A 100 2.70 -2.25 -1.09
N VAL A 101 2.52 -3.06 -2.12
CA VAL A 101 3.34 -4.28 -2.30
C VAL A 101 4.80 -3.91 -2.56
N ARG A 102 5.07 -2.90 -3.42
CA ARG A 102 6.44 -2.44 -3.71
C ARG A 102 7.19 -2.04 -2.43
N GLU A 103 6.58 -1.17 -1.63
CA GLU A 103 7.20 -0.68 -0.40
C GLU A 103 7.36 -1.79 0.66
N ALA A 104 6.35 -2.65 0.80
CA ALA A 104 6.37 -3.72 1.80
C ALA A 104 7.45 -4.80 1.53
N ILE A 105 7.90 -4.94 0.28
CA ILE A 105 8.92 -5.94 -0.10
C ILE A 105 10.30 -5.33 -0.39
N GLU A 106 10.46 -4.00 -0.31
CA GLU A 106 11.67 -3.29 -0.74
C GLU A 106 12.97 -3.89 -0.16
N ASN A 107 12.93 -4.36 1.10
CA ASN A 107 14.07 -4.93 1.80
C ASN A 107 13.84 -6.41 2.18
N LYS A 108 12.97 -7.13 1.46
CA LYS A 108 12.66 -8.52 1.72
C LYS A 108 13.09 -9.40 0.54
N ASP A 109 13.60 -10.58 0.87
CA ASP A 109 13.85 -11.61 -0.14
C ASP A 109 12.53 -12.31 -0.48
N VAL A 110 12.05 -12.13 -1.71
CA VAL A 110 10.79 -12.69 -2.19
C VAL A 110 10.98 -13.38 -3.53
N ASP A 111 10.34 -14.52 -3.74
CA ASP A 111 10.44 -15.30 -4.98
C ASP A 111 9.44 -14.85 -6.05
N PHE A 112 8.48 -13.99 -5.72
CA PHE A 112 7.48 -13.51 -6.66
C PHE A 112 7.86 -12.17 -7.29
N LYS A 113 7.37 -11.94 -8.51
CA LYS A 113 7.45 -10.62 -9.14
C LYS A 113 6.31 -9.74 -8.66
N ARG A 114 6.61 -8.54 -8.15
CA ARG A 114 5.59 -7.60 -7.68
C ARG A 114 4.55 -7.26 -8.76
N PRO A 115 3.30 -6.93 -8.39
CA PRO A 115 2.32 -6.47 -9.35
C PRO A 115 2.71 -5.09 -9.90
N GLN A 116 2.40 -4.87 -11.19
CA GLN A 116 2.57 -3.59 -11.87
C GLN A 116 1.33 -3.22 -12.70
N THR A 117 0.22 -3.92 -12.47
CA THR A 117 -1.01 -3.74 -13.22
C THR A 117 -1.82 -2.55 -12.73
N ALA A 118 -2.49 -1.87 -13.66
CA ALA A 118 -3.40 -0.77 -13.37
C ALA A 118 -4.87 -1.22 -13.26
N GLY A 119 -5.19 -2.46 -13.65
CA GLY A 119 -6.54 -3.00 -13.60
C GLY A 119 -6.79 -3.80 -12.32
N ALA A 120 -7.85 -3.48 -11.57
CA ALA A 120 -8.20 -4.21 -10.35
C ALA A 120 -8.39 -5.72 -10.59
N TRP A 121 -9.05 -6.09 -11.67
CA TRP A 121 -9.27 -7.52 -11.99
C TRP A 121 -8.04 -8.22 -12.56
N ASP A 122 -7.07 -7.48 -13.09
CA ASP A 122 -5.82 -8.06 -13.59
C ASP A 122 -4.92 -8.57 -12.48
N PHE A 123 -5.16 -8.16 -11.24
CA PHE A 123 -4.49 -8.74 -10.07
C PHE A 123 -4.71 -10.24 -9.95
N GLU A 124 -5.86 -10.77 -10.38
CA GLU A 124 -6.09 -12.21 -10.41
C GLU A 124 -5.14 -12.92 -11.39
N ASN A 125 -4.87 -12.31 -12.55
CA ASN A 125 -3.93 -12.85 -13.53
C ASN A 125 -2.49 -12.80 -13.02
N TRP A 126 -2.14 -11.70 -12.35
CA TRP A 126 -0.85 -11.59 -11.68
C TRP A 126 -0.70 -12.68 -10.60
N ALA A 127 -1.66 -12.82 -9.70
CA ALA A 127 -1.61 -13.79 -8.62
C ALA A 127 -1.46 -15.22 -9.13
N ARG A 128 -2.22 -15.64 -10.15
CA ARG A 128 -2.06 -16.96 -10.78
C ARG A 128 -0.67 -17.22 -11.32
N LYS A 129 -0.01 -16.20 -11.91
CA LYS A 129 1.36 -16.33 -12.42
C LYS A 129 2.41 -16.45 -11.31
N GLN A 130 2.06 -16.08 -10.08
CA GLN A 130 2.94 -16.12 -8.91
C GLN A 130 2.53 -17.22 -7.91
N GLU A 131 1.56 -18.07 -8.24
CA GLU A 131 1.13 -19.18 -7.39
C GLU A 131 2.31 -20.12 -7.07
N GLY A 132 2.43 -20.52 -5.81
CA GLY A 132 3.56 -21.32 -5.32
C GLY A 132 4.85 -20.54 -5.01
N LYS A 133 4.84 -19.21 -5.20
CA LYS A 133 5.97 -18.32 -4.93
C LYS A 133 5.69 -17.33 -3.78
N GLY A 134 4.95 -17.73 -2.78
CA GLY A 134 4.52 -16.84 -1.70
C GLY A 134 3.25 -16.05 -2.02
N VAL A 135 2.58 -16.33 -3.14
CA VAL A 135 1.30 -15.71 -3.51
C VAL A 135 0.23 -16.79 -3.69
N ALA A 136 -0.93 -16.59 -3.10
CA ALA A 136 -2.08 -17.48 -3.21
C ALA A 136 -3.33 -16.70 -3.66
N LEU A 137 -4.06 -17.26 -4.63
CA LEU A 137 -5.32 -16.73 -5.13
C LEU A 137 -6.48 -17.61 -4.67
N TYR A 138 -7.46 -17.01 -4.00
CA TYR A 138 -8.66 -17.67 -3.54
C TYR A 138 -9.89 -17.18 -4.30
N LYS A 139 -10.65 -18.12 -4.89
CA LYS A 139 -11.88 -17.90 -5.66
C LYS A 139 -12.95 -18.90 -5.25
N PRO A 140 -14.21 -18.62 -5.65
CA PRO A 140 -14.96 -17.37 -5.47
C PRO A 140 -15.50 -17.26 -4.05
N VAL A 141 -16.11 -16.13 -3.71
CA VAL A 141 -16.62 -15.85 -2.35
C VAL A 141 -17.57 -16.93 -1.80
N GLY A 142 -18.31 -17.64 -2.66
CA GLY A 142 -19.16 -18.76 -2.24
C GLY A 142 -18.37 -19.96 -1.66
N GLU A 143 -17.21 -20.28 -2.21
CA GLU A 143 -16.30 -21.29 -1.66
C GLU A 143 -15.58 -20.78 -0.42
N ILE A 144 -15.33 -19.47 -0.38
CA ILE A 144 -14.72 -18.77 0.77
C ILE A 144 -15.61 -18.87 2.01
N LEU A 145 -16.93 -18.68 1.83
CA LEU A 145 -17.90 -18.68 2.94
C LEU A 145 -18.32 -20.09 3.35
N ASN A 146 -18.20 -21.08 2.46
CA ASN A 146 -18.66 -22.45 2.70
C ASN A 146 -17.54 -23.43 3.14
N ARG A 147 -16.28 -23.02 3.17
CA ARG A 147 -15.22 -23.83 3.79
C ARG A 147 -15.33 -23.68 5.31
N GLN A 148 -15.92 -24.67 5.93
CA GLN A 148 -15.69 -25.01 7.33
C GLN A 148 -14.27 -25.62 7.46
N ASP A 149 -13.25 -24.83 7.20
CA ASP A 149 -11.90 -25.12 7.72
C ASP A 149 -11.90 -24.62 9.16
N ASN A 150 -11.96 -25.55 10.05
CA ASN A 150 -12.35 -25.51 11.45
C ASN A 150 -11.63 -24.51 12.36
N ASP A 151 -10.77 -23.59 11.87
CA ASP A 151 -10.08 -22.67 12.79
C ASP A 151 -9.53 -21.37 12.16
N ARG A 152 -9.83 -21.01 10.90
CA ARG A 152 -9.22 -19.81 10.34
C ARG A 152 -10.15 -19.02 9.42
N PRO A 153 -10.44 -17.74 9.74
CA PRO A 153 -11.19 -16.88 8.82
C PRO A 153 -10.51 -16.85 7.46
N TYR A 154 -11.33 -16.88 6.44
CA TYR A 154 -10.82 -16.98 5.07
C TYR A 154 -10.15 -15.69 4.59
N ILE A 155 -10.68 -14.51 4.94
CA ILE A 155 -10.07 -13.21 4.72
C ILE A 155 -9.29 -12.87 5.97
N ARG A 156 -8.02 -12.50 5.80
CA ARG A 156 -7.12 -12.12 6.89
C ARG A 156 -6.64 -10.69 6.72
N LYS A 157 -6.20 -10.11 7.80
CA LYS A 157 -5.47 -8.83 7.79
C LYS A 157 -4.28 -8.93 6.81
N GLY A 158 -4.19 -7.96 5.90
CA GLY A 158 -3.15 -7.91 4.86
C GLY A 158 -3.50 -8.62 3.56
N ASP A 159 -4.66 -9.28 3.46
CA ASP A 159 -5.12 -9.81 2.19
C ASP A 159 -5.55 -8.69 1.24
N ILE A 160 -5.16 -8.80 -0.02
CA ILE A 160 -5.66 -7.95 -1.10
C ILE A 160 -7.04 -8.47 -1.49
N VAL A 161 -8.06 -7.61 -1.47
CA VAL A 161 -9.44 -7.94 -1.82
C VAL A 161 -9.82 -7.29 -3.14
N VAL A 162 -10.21 -8.12 -4.12
CA VAL A 162 -10.70 -7.69 -5.43
C VAL A 162 -12.22 -7.72 -5.42
N PHE A 163 -12.86 -6.62 -5.79
CA PHE A 163 -14.31 -6.50 -5.74
C PHE A 163 -14.97 -6.81 -7.08
N ARG A 164 -16.25 -7.20 -7.05
CA ARG A 164 -17.07 -7.49 -8.23
C ARG A 164 -17.34 -6.27 -9.11
N PHE A 165 -17.27 -5.07 -8.53
CA PHE A 165 -17.50 -3.80 -9.21
C PHE A 165 -16.20 -3.13 -9.72
N SER A 166 -15.21 -3.94 -10.11
CA SER A 166 -13.93 -3.49 -10.70
C SER A 166 -13.17 -2.50 -9.80
N HIS A 167 -13.01 -2.85 -8.52
CA HIS A 167 -12.27 -2.12 -7.52
C HIS A 167 -11.39 -3.08 -6.70
N ILE A 168 -10.46 -2.52 -5.92
CA ILE A 168 -9.50 -3.30 -5.13
C ILE A 168 -9.14 -2.55 -3.85
N GLY A 169 -8.88 -3.30 -2.78
CA GLY A 169 -8.49 -2.77 -1.50
C GLY A 169 -7.63 -3.75 -0.71
N LEU A 170 -7.20 -3.33 0.47
CA LEU A 170 -6.44 -4.14 1.42
C LEU A 170 -7.33 -4.43 2.64
N ALA A 171 -7.53 -5.68 3.00
CA ALA A 171 -8.22 -6.06 4.24
C ALA A 171 -7.34 -5.72 5.46
N ILE A 172 -7.91 -5.02 6.44
CA ILE A 172 -7.20 -4.64 7.68
C ILE A 172 -7.64 -5.43 8.89
N GLY A 173 -8.51 -6.40 8.68
CA GLY A 173 -9.02 -7.33 9.69
C GLY A 173 -9.72 -8.51 9.05
N GLU A 174 -10.27 -9.36 9.90
CA GLU A 174 -11.08 -10.50 9.51
C GLU A 174 -12.56 -10.09 9.31
N PRO A 175 -13.36 -10.91 8.60
CA PRO A 175 -14.79 -10.65 8.50
C PRO A 175 -15.48 -10.61 9.88
N MET A 176 -16.28 -9.60 10.09
CA MET A 176 -17.10 -9.44 11.27
C MET A 176 -18.37 -10.29 11.17
N SER A 177 -19.03 -10.55 12.32
CA SER A 177 -20.28 -11.34 12.41
C SER A 177 -21.44 -10.79 11.56
N ASN A 178 -21.41 -9.49 11.23
CA ASN A 178 -22.40 -8.85 10.35
C ASN A 178 -22.13 -9.04 8.84
N GLY A 179 -21.13 -9.87 8.48
CA GLY A 179 -20.76 -10.15 7.09
C GLY A 179 -20.00 -9.05 6.38
N HIS A 180 -19.37 -8.14 7.13
CA HIS A 180 -18.53 -7.08 6.60
C HIS A 180 -17.07 -7.32 6.98
N VAL A 181 -16.16 -6.76 6.17
CA VAL A 181 -14.74 -6.68 6.44
C VAL A 181 -14.28 -5.24 6.32
N ALA A 182 -13.37 -4.82 7.21
CA ALA A 182 -12.74 -3.52 7.14
C ALA A 182 -11.62 -3.55 6.09
N THR A 183 -11.58 -2.55 5.22
CA THR A 183 -10.57 -2.39 4.15
C THR A 183 -10.03 -0.98 4.11
N ILE A 184 -8.81 -0.81 3.59
CA ILE A 184 -8.29 0.49 3.16
C ILE A 184 -8.20 0.46 1.63
N GLU A 185 -8.72 1.49 1.00
CA GLU A 185 -8.92 1.57 -0.44
C GLU A 185 -8.44 2.93 -0.95
N GLY A 186 -7.67 2.92 -2.05
CA GLY A 186 -7.33 4.13 -2.80
C GLY A 186 -8.37 4.43 -3.87
N ASN A 187 -8.42 5.67 -4.35
CA ASN A 187 -9.35 6.13 -5.38
C ASN A 187 -10.83 5.88 -5.02
N THR A 188 -11.20 6.14 -3.78
CA THR A 188 -12.57 5.96 -3.27
C THR A 188 -13.09 7.24 -2.60
N ASN A 189 -14.36 7.26 -2.21
CA ASN A 189 -14.97 8.37 -1.49
C ASN A 189 -15.82 7.90 -0.29
N GLY A 190 -16.38 8.83 0.45
CA GLY A 190 -17.22 8.54 1.60
C GLY A 190 -18.39 7.60 1.28
N ALA A 191 -19.01 7.73 0.12
CA ALA A 191 -20.10 6.86 -0.35
C ALA A 191 -19.62 5.47 -0.82
N GLY A 192 -18.30 5.26 -0.93
CA GLY A 192 -17.72 3.99 -1.35
C GLY A 192 -17.71 3.76 -2.86
N SER A 193 -17.75 4.82 -3.65
CA SER A 193 -17.55 4.76 -5.10
C SER A 193 -16.15 4.23 -5.42
N ARG A 194 -16.03 3.55 -6.54
CA ARG A 194 -14.75 3.14 -7.13
C ARG A 194 -14.01 4.30 -7.83
N GLU A 195 -14.65 5.44 -7.94
CA GLU A 195 -14.15 6.65 -8.62
C GLU A 195 -14.23 7.83 -7.65
N GLY A 196 -13.62 7.66 -6.50
CA GLY A 196 -13.42 8.73 -5.52
C GLY A 196 -11.97 9.14 -5.47
N GLY A 197 -11.68 10.28 -4.86
CA GLY A 197 -10.37 10.90 -4.94
C GLY A 197 -9.46 10.65 -3.73
N SER A 198 -9.73 9.67 -2.86
CA SER A 198 -9.01 9.58 -1.58
C SER A 198 -8.63 8.16 -1.19
N VAL A 199 -7.67 8.04 -0.26
CA VAL A 199 -7.40 6.81 0.50
C VAL A 199 -8.27 6.82 1.74
N LEU A 200 -9.17 5.85 1.87
CA LEU A 200 -10.11 5.78 3.01
C LEU A 200 -10.24 4.36 3.56
N GLU A 201 -10.52 4.29 4.86
CA GLU A 201 -11.03 3.08 5.48
C GLU A 201 -12.51 2.89 5.12
N LYS A 202 -12.87 1.67 4.75
CA LYS A 202 -14.21 1.28 4.33
C LYS A 202 -14.66 0.02 5.06
N SER A 203 -15.97 -0.15 5.18
CA SER A 203 -16.61 -1.40 5.61
C SER A 203 -17.32 -2.01 4.41
N ARG A 204 -16.82 -3.14 3.92
CA ARG A 204 -17.34 -3.80 2.71
C ARG A 204 -18.03 -5.10 3.04
N ARG A 205 -19.16 -5.36 2.36
CA ARG A 205 -19.82 -6.67 2.45
C ARG A 205 -18.91 -7.74 1.83
N VAL A 206 -18.69 -8.84 2.53
CA VAL A 206 -17.92 -9.98 2.03
C VAL A 206 -18.48 -10.50 0.70
N SER A 207 -19.81 -10.47 0.52
CA SER A 207 -20.49 -10.86 -0.72
C SER A 207 -20.14 -9.98 -1.95
N SER A 208 -19.60 -8.77 -1.73
CA SER A 208 -19.13 -7.90 -2.82
C SER A 208 -17.72 -8.25 -3.31
N ILE A 209 -17.01 -9.12 -2.60
CA ILE A 209 -15.65 -9.54 -2.95
C ILE A 209 -15.73 -10.59 -4.06
N ARG A 210 -14.90 -10.44 -5.07
CA ARG A 210 -14.74 -11.33 -6.23
C ARG A 210 -13.65 -12.38 -5.97
N SER A 211 -12.53 -11.96 -5.39
CA SER A 211 -11.41 -12.82 -5.03
C SER A 211 -10.56 -12.20 -3.93
N VAL A 212 -9.75 -13.02 -3.31
CA VAL A 212 -8.79 -12.65 -2.27
C VAL A 212 -7.41 -13.12 -2.71
N ILE A 213 -6.40 -12.26 -2.56
CA ILE A 213 -5.01 -12.58 -2.87
C ILE A 213 -4.20 -12.40 -1.59
N ARG A 214 -3.49 -13.43 -1.20
CA ARG A 214 -2.61 -13.45 -0.03
C ARG A 214 -1.16 -13.48 -0.46
N ILE A 215 -0.34 -12.64 0.16
CA ILE A 215 1.11 -12.63 0.04
C ILE A 215 1.69 -13.11 1.38
N SER A 216 2.57 -14.08 1.35
CA SER A 216 3.19 -14.70 2.54
C SER A 216 4.71 -14.78 2.40
#